data_94da0d0532187eda0eb707f7f9a6d800
#
_entry.id   94da0d0532187eda0eb707f7f9a6d800
#
_cell.length_a   1.000
_cell.length_b   1.000
_cell.length_c   1.000
_cell.angle_alpha   90.00
_cell.angle_beta   90.00
_cell.angle_gamma   90.00
#
_symmetry.space_group_name_H-M   'P 1'
#
loop_
_entity.id
_entity.type
_entity.pdbx_description
1 polymer ?
#
loop_
_entity_poly.entity_id
_entity_poly.type
_entity_poly.pdbx_seq_one_letter_code
_entity_poly.pdbx_strand_id
1 'polypeptide(L)'
;KIVLKIDHHQIFLMFKPLYLSDGKRIGMSSSSAHVIYASHILEHFSHREVSAVLSEWHRILKPGGEIFISVPDYSILSKMYNENEEIEGIKMFLMGSQGNPFDFHRNIFDYPSLKALLEHADFSKIQPWGENDYLEYPFEDYAHYEPTRIISLNLKACK
;
A
#
# COMPACT_ATOMS: atom_id res chain seq x y z
N LYS A 1 2.22 -7.39 0.08
CA LYS A 1 2.87 -7.88 1.30
C LYS A 1 2.65 -6.88 2.43
N ILE A 2 2.12 -7.31 3.55
CA ILE A 2 2.01 -6.48 4.75
C ILE A 2 3.02 -6.98 5.77
N VAL A 3 3.80 -6.07 6.33
CA VAL A 3 4.72 -6.32 7.44
C VAL A 3 4.31 -5.43 8.60
N LEU A 4 4.18 -6.01 9.78
CA LEU A 4 3.88 -5.28 11.01
C LEU A 4 5.05 -5.42 11.97
N LYS A 5 5.55 -4.30 12.49
CA LYS A 5 6.51 -4.27 13.58
C LYS A 5 5.78 -3.99 14.90
N ILE A 6 5.69 -5.00 15.76
CA ILE A 6 4.95 -4.92 17.02
C ILE A 6 5.87 -4.51 18.18
N ASP A 7 7.08 -5.05 18.23
CA ASP A 7 8.13 -4.71 19.20
C ASP A 7 9.49 -4.63 18.51
N HIS A 8 10.52 -4.10 19.19
CA HIS A 8 11.87 -3.92 18.62
C HIS A 8 12.49 -5.18 18.01
N HIS A 9 11.93 -6.37 18.28
CA HIS A 9 12.44 -7.65 17.80
C HIS A 9 11.40 -8.59 17.16
N GLN A 10 10.12 -8.21 17.12
CA GLN A 10 9.08 -9.06 16.52
C GLN A 10 8.56 -8.46 15.23
N ILE A 11 8.74 -9.23 14.16
CA ILE A 11 8.26 -8.91 12.84
C ILE A 11 7.24 -9.96 12.43
N PHE A 12 6.03 -9.51 12.19
CA PHE A 12 4.99 -10.36 11.61
C PHE A 12 4.92 -10.14 10.11
N LEU A 13 5.34 -11.14 9.34
CA LEU A 13 5.10 -11.21 7.90
C LEU A 13 3.69 -11.75 7.67
N MET A 14 2.80 -10.92 7.16
CA MET A 14 1.48 -11.35 6.76
C MET A 14 1.42 -11.47 5.25
N PHE A 15 1.41 -12.71 4.75
CA PHE A 15 1.31 -13.03 3.32
C PHE A 15 -0.13 -13.10 2.80
N LYS A 16 -1.12 -12.87 3.65
CA LYS A 16 -2.52 -12.79 3.23
C LYS A 16 -3.03 -11.39 3.52
N PRO A 17 -3.87 -10.82 2.63
CA PRO A 17 -4.55 -9.59 2.95
C PRO A 17 -5.25 -9.78 4.29
N LEU A 18 -5.04 -8.85 5.19
CA LEU A 18 -5.87 -8.67 6.36
C LEU A 18 -7.27 -8.35 5.85
N TYR A 19 -8.04 -9.40 5.59
CA TYR A 19 -9.40 -9.24 5.13
C TYR A 19 -10.21 -8.52 6.20
N LEU A 20 -10.60 -7.32 5.89
CA LEU A 20 -11.82 -6.74 6.41
C LEU A 20 -13.00 -7.33 5.64
N SER A 21 -13.12 -8.68 5.60
CA SER A 21 -14.35 -9.27 5.14
C SER A 21 -15.39 -9.01 6.19
N ASP A 22 -16.49 -8.40 5.82
CA ASP A 22 -17.67 -8.17 6.64
C ASP A 22 -17.48 -7.16 7.80
N GLY A 23 -16.62 -6.15 7.67
CA GLY A 23 -16.40 -5.13 8.71
C GLY A 23 -15.72 -5.67 9.95
N LYS A 24 -15.11 -6.85 9.89
CA LYS A 24 -14.38 -7.43 11.02
C LYS A 24 -13.04 -6.74 11.21
N ARG A 25 -12.78 -6.34 12.44
CA ARG A 25 -11.50 -5.77 12.85
C ARG A 25 -10.39 -6.81 12.72
N ILE A 26 -9.21 -6.34 12.34
CA ILE A 26 -7.97 -7.13 12.49
C ILE A 26 -7.88 -7.58 13.94
N GLY A 27 -7.59 -8.85 14.17
CA GLY A 27 -7.50 -9.43 15.53
C GLY A 27 -6.37 -8.88 16.40
N MET A 28 -5.95 -7.62 16.15
CA MET A 28 -4.92 -6.90 16.89
C MET A 28 -5.52 -5.80 17.75
N SER A 29 -4.93 -5.59 18.92
CA SER A 29 -5.31 -4.50 19.81
C SER A 29 -5.01 -3.14 19.18
N SER A 30 -5.79 -2.11 19.56
CA SER A 30 -5.46 -0.73 19.22
C SER A 30 -4.08 -0.37 19.75
N SER A 31 -3.35 0.47 19.03
CA SER A 31 -2.03 0.96 19.46
C SER A 31 -1.04 -0.17 19.78
N SER A 32 -0.99 -1.21 18.96
CA SER A 32 -0.12 -2.38 19.16
C SER A 32 1.09 -2.42 18.21
N ALA A 33 1.02 -1.77 17.05
CA ALA A 33 2.08 -1.79 16.06
C ALA A 33 2.87 -0.45 16.03
N HIS A 34 4.18 -0.51 15.90
CA HIS A 34 5.04 0.66 15.69
C HIS A 34 5.10 1.07 14.22
N VAL A 35 5.12 0.09 13.33
CA VAL A 35 5.24 0.29 11.88
C VAL A 35 4.30 -0.65 11.16
N ILE A 36 3.67 -0.14 10.12
CA ILE A 36 2.98 -0.93 9.09
C ILE A 36 3.70 -0.68 7.76
N TYR A 37 4.10 -1.77 7.10
CA TYR A 37 4.57 -1.73 5.72
C TYR A 37 3.57 -2.49 4.85
N ALA A 38 2.97 -1.80 3.89
CA ALA A 38 1.93 -2.32 3.01
C ALA A 38 2.33 -2.10 1.54
N SER A 39 2.93 -3.10 0.92
CA SER A 39 3.38 -3.05 -0.45
C SER A 39 2.46 -3.87 -1.34
N HIS A 40 1.87 -3.22 -2.34
CA HIS A 40 0.99 -3.81 -3.34
C HIS A 40 -0.13 -4.65 -2.71
N ILE A 41 -0.91 -3.98 -1.86
CA ILE A 41 -2.04 -4.57 -1.12
C ILE A 41 -3.28 -3.68 -1.20
N LEU A 42 -3.13 -2.36 -1.10
CA LEU A 42 -4.26 -1.45 -0.97
C LEU A 42 -5.11 -1.41 -2.24
N GLU A 43 -4.50 -1.62 -3.41
CA GLU A 43 -5.15 -1.70 -4.71
C GLU A 43 -6.10 -2.91 -4.87
N HIS A 44 -5.93 -3.94 -4.04
CA HIS A 44 -6.80 -5.13 -4.05
C HIS A 44 -8.12 -4.92 -3.31
N PHE A 45 -8.23 -3.86 -2.51
CA PHE A 45 -9.50 -3.46 -1.87
C PHE A 45 -10.31 -2.57 -2.81
N SER A 46 -11.62 -2.73 -2.79
CA SER A 46 -12.51 -1.84 -3.55
C SER A 46 -12.45 -0.42 -2.99
N HIS A 47 -12.82 0.58 -3.82
CA HIS A 47 -12.89 1.97 -3.39
C HIS A 47 -13.82 2.19 -2.17
N ARG A 48 -14.79 1.29 -1.92
CA ARG A 48 -15.70 1.34 -0.76
C ARG A 48 -15.03 0.83 0.52
N GLU A 49 -14.01 -0.01 0.40
CA GLU A 49 -13.34 -0.66 1.53
C GLU A 49 -12.10 0.11 1.98
N VAL A 50 -11.43 0.83 1.09
CA VAL A 50 -10.14 1.48 1.36
C VAL A 50 -10.15 2.36 2.61
N SER A 51 -11.19 3.18 2.79
CA SER A 51 -11.28 4.06 3.98
C SER A 51 -11.35 3.25 5.27
N ALA A 52 -12.10 2.15 5.29
CA ALA A 52 -12.18 1.27 6.46
C ALA A 52 -10.86 0.55 6.73
N VAL A 53 -10.14 0.14 5.66
CA VAL A 53 -8.81 -0.47 5.76
C VAL A 53 -7.82 0.51 6.37
N LEU A 54 -7.76 1.74 5.88
CA LEU A 54 -6.85 2.76 6.39
C LEU A 54 -7.17 3.15 7.83
N SER A 55 -8.46 3.29 8.18
CA SER A 55 -8.88 3.54 9.56
C SER A 55 -8.47 2.41 10.51
N GLU A 56 -8.55 1.16 10.05
CA GLU A 56 -8.13 0.00 10.86
C GLU A 56 -6.61 -0.05 11.01
N TRP A 57 -5.85 0.27 9.97
CA TRP A 57 -4.39 0.40 10.06
C TRP A 57 -3.99 1.54 11.00
N HIS A 58 -4.69 2.67 10.94
CA HIS A 58 -4.50 3.77 11.89
C HIS A 58 -4.83 3.32 13.34
N ARG A 59 -5.91 2.57 13.55
CA ARG A 59 -6.28 2.06 14.87
C ARG A 59 -5.18 1.21 15.50
N ILE A 60 -4.59 0.29 14.75
CA ILE A 60 -3.56 -0.63 15.26
C ILE A 60 -2.19 0.02 15.46
N LEU A 61 -1.88 1.11 14.74
CA LEU A 61 -0.65 1.88 14.98
C LEU A 61 -0.66 2.53 16.36
N LYS A 62 0.50 2.53 17.01
CA LYS A 62 0.76 3.31 18.22
C LYS A 62 0.77 4.81 17.90
N PRO A 63 0.50 5.70 18.87
CA PRO A 63 0.76 7.12 18.68
C PRO A 63 2.23 7.34 18.25
N GLY A 64 2.44 8.11 17.17
CA GLY A 64 3.75 8.31 16.55
C GLY A 64 4.26 7.13 15.72
N GLY A 65 3.46 6.07 15.56
CA GLY A 65 3.77 4.98 14.65
C GLY A 65 3.65 5.40 13.18
N GLU A 66 4.36 4.70 12.31
CA GLU A 66 4.47 5.04 10.89
C GLU A 66 3.85 3.97 9.99
N ILE A 67 3.28 4.40 8.89
CA ILE A 67 2.86 3.54 7.79
C ILE A 67 3.65 3.85 6.52
N PHE A 68 4.06 2.80 5.82
CA PHE A 68 4.70 2.84 4.51
C PHE A 68 3.81 2.10 3.53
N ILE A 69 3.36 2.78 2.50
CA ILE A 69 2.45 2.24 1.48
C ILE A 69 3.12 2.33 0.12
N SER A 70 3.06 1.24 -0.64
CA SER A 70 3.37 1.19 -2.07
C SER A 70 2.15 0.69 -2.84
N VAL A 71 1.79 1.38 -3.91
CA VAL A 71 0.72 0.99 -4.84
C VAL A 71 1.15 1.35 -6.27
N PRO A 72 0.58 0.75 -7.32
CA PRO A 72 0.82 1.21 -8.69
C PRO A 72 0.43 2.69 -8.86
N ASP A 73 1.31 3.50 -9.44
CA ASP A 73 1.08 4.93 -9.70
C ASP A 73 0.36 5.13 -11.04
N TYR A 74 -0.91 5.48 -10.98
CA TYR A 74 -1.69 5.75 -12.18
C TYR A 74 -1.11 6.91 -13.02
N SER A 75 -0.47 7.89 -12.38
CA SER A 75 0.17 9.00 -13.11
C SER A 75 1.30 8.52 -14.00
N ILE A 76 2.07 7.53 -13.55
CA ILE A 76 3.14 6.91 -14.33
C ILE A 76 2.54 6.02 -15.42
N LEU A 77 1.57 5.17 -15.09
CA LEU A 77 0.92 4.26 -16.04
C LEU A 77 0.23 5.03 -17.17
N SER A 78 -0.43 6.15 -16.87
CA SER A 78 -1.05 6.99 -17.90
C SER A 78 -0.04 7.66 -18.83
N LYS A 79 1.13 8.08 -18.32
CA LYS A 79 2.23 8.58 -19.15
C LYS A 79 2.77 7.50 -20.07
N MET A 80 2.99 6.29 -19.54
CA MET A 80 3.43 5.14 -20.33
C MET A 80 2.49 4.88 -21.52
N TYR A 81 1.18 4.91 -21.27
CA TYR A 81 0.19 4.77 -22.33
C TYR A 81 0.28 5.90 -23.37
N ASN A 82 0.42 7.14 -22.94
CA ASN A 82 0.53 8.31 -23.83
C ASN A 82 1.84 8.35 -24.63
N GLU A 83 2.88 7.70 -24.16
CA GLU A 83 4.17 7.56 -24.85
C GLU A 83 4.16 6.46 -25.93
N ASN A 84 2.99 6.02 -26.38
CA ASN A 84 2.74 4.95 -27.35
C ASN A 84 3.10 3.54 -26.85
N GLU A 85 3.07 3.33 -25.55
CA GLU A 85 3.08 1.99 -25.01
C GLU A 85 1.70 1.35 -25.17
N GLU A 86 1.66 0.13 -25.61
CA GLU A 86 0.40 -0.61 -25.80
C GLU A 86 -0.27 -0.87 -24.45
N ILE A 87 -1.60 -0.93 -24.46
CA ILE A 87 -2.40 -1.20 -23.23
C ILE A 87 -1.95 -2.50 -22.54
N GLU A 88 -1.50 -3.47 -23.29
CA GLU A 88 -1.00 -4.75 -22.76
C GLU A 88 0.22 -4.57 -21.84
N GLY A 89 1.08 -3.58 -22.12
CA GLY A 89 2.25 -3.27 -21.29
C GLY A 89 1.88 -2.75 -19.87
N ILE A 90 0.72 -2.10 -19.72
CA ILE A 90 0.28 -1.55 -18.43
C ILE A 90 -0.89 -2.34 -17.81
N LYS A 91 -1.48 -3.26 -18.53
CA LYS A 91 -2.71 -3.97 -18.17
C LYS A 91 -2.57 -4.73 -16.84
N MET A 92 -1.46 -5.42 -16.62
CA MET A 92 -1.21 -6.17 -15.40
C MET A 92 -1.16 -5.24 -14.17
N PHE A 93 -0.59 -4.05 -14.31
CA PHE A 93 -0.51 -3.07 -13.22
C PHE A 93 -1.84 -2.40 -12.91
N LEU A 94 -2.74 -2.30 -13.92
CA LEU A 94 -4.09 -1.77 -13.73
C LEU A 94 -5.06 -2.81 -13.19
N MET A 95 -4.92 -4.05 -13.59
CA MET A 95 -5.94 -5.09 -13.36
C MET A 95 -5.49 -6.19 -12.40
N GLY A 96 -4.20 -6.24 -12.05
CA GLY A 96 -3.58 -7.38 -11.39
C GLY A 96 -3.34 -8.54 -12.34
N SER A 97 -2.59 -9.56 -11.91
CA SER A 97 -2.31 -10.74 -12.74
C SER A 97 -3.53 -11.61 -12.96
N GLN A 98 -4.52 -11.50 -12.07
CA GLN A 98 -5.77 -12.29 -12.09
C GLN A 98 -5.55 -13.81 -12.06
N GLY A 99 -4.35 -14.24 -11.67
CA GLY A 99 -3.99 -15.66 -11.55
C GLY A 99 -4.70 -16.38 -10.41
N ASN A 100 -5.30 -15.64 -9.47
CA ASN A 100 -6.12 -16.14 -8.39
C ASN A 100 -7.15 -15.08 -7.95
N PRO A 101 -8.20 -15.45 -7.19
CA PRO A 101 -9.27 -14.52 -6.78
C PRO A 101 -8.81 -13.30 -5.96
N PHE A 102 -7.59 -13.30 -5.45
CA PHE A 102 -7.04 -12.25 -4.60
C PHE A 102 -6.11 -11.31 -5.35
N ASP A 103 -5.81 -11.60 -6.61
CA ASP A 103 -4.86 -10.86 -7.43
C ASP A 103 -5.57 -10.00 -8.50
N PHE A 104 -6.71 -9.44 -8.10
CA PHE A 104 -7.44 -8.44 -8.88
C PHE A 104 -7.23 -7.07 -8.29
N HIS A 105 -6.74 -6.11 -9.07
CA HIS A 105 -6.78 -4.72 -8.68
C HIS A 105 -8.20 -4.19 -8.82
N ARG A 106 -8.71 -3.62 -7.73
CA ARG A 106 -10.08 -3.09 -7.62
C ARG A 106 -10.09 -1.58 -7.42
N ASN A 107 -8.89 -1.01 -7.33
CA ASN A 107 -8.70 0.42 -7.15
C ASN A 107 -7.43 0.88 -7.86
N ILE A 108 -7.38 2.16 -8.19
CA ILE A 108 -6.23 2.84 -8.78
C ILE A 108 -5.92 4.07 -7.94
N PHE A 109 -4.65 4.44 -7.86
CA PHE A 109 -4.18 5.55 -7.04
C PHE A 109 -3.21 6.44 -7.80
N ASP A 110 -3.28 7.73 -7.49
CA ASP A 110 -2.27 8.73 -7.73
C ASP A 110 -1.92 9.45 -6.43
N TYR A 111 -0.92 10.30 -6.44
CA TYR A 111 -0.49 11.01 -5.24
C TYR A 111 -1.63 11.81 -4.57
N PRO A 112 -2.43 12.65 -5.28
CA PRO A 112 -3.51 13.41 -4.66
C PRO A 112 -4.57 12.53 -4.01
N SER A 113 -5.01 11.47 -4.69
CA SER A 113 -6.08 10.60 -4.20
C SER A 113 -5.64 9.77 -2.99
N LEU A 114 -4.44 9.18 -3.02
CA LEU A 114 -3.93 8.41 -1.88
C LEU A 114 -3.65 9.32 -0.68
N LYS A 115 -3.10 10.52 -0.90
CA LYS A 115 -2.89 11.50 0.15
C LYS A 115 -4.21 11.89 0.82
N ALA A 116 -5.25 12.22 0.05
CA ALA A 116 -6.56 12.58 0.59
C ALA A 116 -7.20 11.45 1.41
N LEU A 117 -7.04 10.19 0.99
CA LEU A 117 -7.53 9.03 1.73
C LEU A 117 -6.78 8.84 3.06
N LEU A 118 -5.48 9.08 3.09
CA LEU A 118 -4.67 9.03 4.30
C LEU A 118 -5.06 10.15 5.27
N GLU A 119 -5.24 11.39 4.79
CA GLU A 119 -5.71 12.52 5.59
C GLU A 119 -7.10 12.25 6.18
N HIS A 120 -8.00 11.67 5.39
CA HIS A 120 -9.34 11.29 5.87
C HIS A 120 -9.32 10.18 6.93
N ALA A 121 -8.29 9.36 6.95
CA ALA A 121 -8.07 8.33 7.96
C ALA A 121 -7.20 8.82 9.15
N ASP A 122 -7.10 10.14 9.34
CA ASP A 122 -6.38 10.83 10.42
C ASP A 122 -4.85 10.62 10.43
N PHE A 123 -4.25 10.23 9.29
CA PHE A 123 -2.80 10.21 9.14
C PHE A 123 -2.26 11.63 8.90
N SER A 124 -1.06 11.87 9.41
CA SER A 124 -0.33 13.13 9.31
C SER A 124 1.05 12.94 8.68
N LYS A 125 1.76 14.05 8.40
CA LYS A 125 3.14 14.05 7.85
C LYS A 125 3.29 13.17 6.61
N ILE A 126 2.31 13.21 5.72
CA ILE A 126 2.26 12.41 4.50
C ILE A 126 3.31 12.92 3.52
N GLN A 127 4.23 12.04 3.13
CA GLN A 127 5.31 12.39 2.20
C GLN A 127 5.78 11.16 1.41
N PRO A 128 6.40 11.35 0.23
CA PRO A 128 7.06 10.26 -0.48
C PRO A 128 8.16 9.62 0.37
N TRP A 129 8.44 8.34 0.11
CA TRP A 129 9.56 7.63 0.70
C TRP A 129 10.27 6.76 -0.34
N GLY A 130 11.52 6.43 -0.08
CA GLY A 130 12.35 5.58 -0.93
C GLY A 130 13.12 4.53 -0.13
N GLU A 131 13.94 3.74 -0.80
CA GLU A 131 14.69 2.63 -0.21
C GLU A 131 15.50 3.02 1.04
N ASN A 132 16.03 4.24 1.07
CA ASN A 132 16.84 4.76 2.17
C ASN A 132 16.02 5.15 3.41
N ASP A 133 14.72 5.26 3.30
CA ASP A 133 13.82 5.65 4.39
C ASP A 133 13.40 4.46 5.27
N TYR A 134 13.57 3.23 4.77
CA TYR A 134 13.16 2.01 5.44
C TYR A 134 14.38 1.09 5.68
N LEU A 135 15.08 1.33 6.78
CA LEU A 135 16.43 0.82 7.04
C LEU A 135 16.50 -0.64 7.54
N GLU A 136 15.39 -1.29 7.89
CA GLU A 136 15.43 -2.58 8.57
C GLU A 136 15.10 -3.80 7.70
N TYR A 137 14.70 -3.60 6.44
CA TYR A 137 14.32 -4.68 5.53
C TYR A 137 14.79 -4.44 4.11
N PRO A 138 15.21 -5.47 3.40
CA PRO A 138 15.37 -5.38 1.97
C PRO A 138 14.00 -5.04 1.37
N PHE A 139 13.89 -3.84 0.90
CA PHE A 139 12.72 -3.36 0.19
C PHE A 139 12.71 -4.02 -1.18
N GLU A 140 11.72 -4.84 -1.44
CA GLU A 140 11.45 -5.36 -2.78
C GLU A 140 10.22 -4.63 -3.31
N ASP A 141 10.45 -3.65 -4.18
CA ASP A 141 9.38 -3.08 -4.98
C ASP A 141 9.08 -4.05 -6.14
N TYR A 142 7.92 -4.69 -6.07
CA TYR A 142 7.50 -5.66 -7.09
C TYR A 142 6.91 -5.02 -8.34
N ALA A 143 6.74 -3.69 -8.37
CA ALA A 143 6.18 -2.98 -9.49
C ALA A 143 7.25 -2.31 -10.34
N HIS A 144 8.09 -3.12 -10.97
CA HIS A 144 9.00 -2.67 -11.99
C HIS A 144 8.45 -2.97 -13.38
N TYR A 145 8.35 -1.93 -14.20
CA TYR A 145 8.26 -2.08 -15.65
C TYR A 145 9.67 -1.92 -16.21
N GLU A 146 10.28 -3.01 -16.68
CA GLU A 146 11.70 -3.11 -16.95
C GLU A 146 12.61 -2.93 -15.73
N PRO A 147 13.89 -3.34 -15.75
CA PRO A 147 14.76 -3.36 -14.55
C PRO A 147 15.00 -1.99 -13.91
N THR A 148 14.66 -0.89 -14.60
CA THR A 148 15.00 0.46 -14.15
C THR A 148 13.82 1.40 -13.96
N ARG A 149 12.60 1.02 -14.37
CA ARG A 149 11.42 1.89 -14.30
C ARG A 149 10.51 1.47 -13.15
N ILE A 150 10.66 2.14 -12.02
CA ILE A 150 9.75 2.00 -10.87
C ILE A 150 8.42 2.64 -11.23
N ILE A 151 7.33 1.91 -11.05
CA ILE A 151 5.96 2.37 -11.30
C ILE A 151 5.13 2.47 -10.02
N SER A 152 5.76 2.37 -8.87
CA SER A 152 5.10 2.48 -7.58
C SER A 152 5.00 3.92 -7.09
N LEU A 153 3.84 4.28 -6.59
CA LEU A 153 3.62 5.42 -5.71
C LEU A 153 3.93 4.97 -4.27
N ASN A 154 4.97 5.55 -3.70
CA ASN A 154 5.44 5.25 -2.36
C ASN A 154 5.15 6.42 -1.43
N LEU A 155 4.22 6.26 -0.47
CA LEU A 155 3.90 7.26 0.55
C LEU A 155 4.11 6.72 1.95
N LYS A 156 4.71 7.52 2.83
CA LYS A 156 4.73 7.27 4.27
C LYS A 156 3.92 8.33 5.01
N ALA A 157 3.39 7.94 6.16
CA ALA A 157 2.61 8.82 7.02
C ALA A 157 2.72 8.40 8.49
N CYS A 158 2.39 9.31 9.40
CA CYS A 158 2.39 9.08 10.85
C CYS A 158 0.96 9.08 11.40
N LYS A 159 0.76 8.27 12.44
CA LYS A 159 -0.42 8.38 13.32
C LYS A 159 -0.24 9.51 14.30
#